data_3de256796f5bedee5d5ee4f56f6ed1cb
#
_entry.id   3de256796f5bedee5d5ee4f56f6ed1cb
#
_cell.length_a   1.000
_cell.length_b   1.000
_cell.length_c   1.000
_cell.angle_alpha   90.00
_cell.angle_beta   90.00
_cell.angle_gamma   90.00
#
_symmetry.space_group_name_H-M   'P 1'
#
loop_
_entity.id
_entity.type
_entity.pdbx_description
1 polymer ?
#
loop_
_entity_poly.entity_id
_entity_poly.type
_entity_poly.pdbx_seq_one_letter_code
_entity_poly.pdbx_strand_id
1 'polypeptide(L)'
;MAFLFKKKVRGIYSLYMGENKKIDGVSTRVKSKYLGPLYRFKEYFADELFKIEHIKHYEYGLSSALRQIMDQFLFQKIFQNKIKKQTEDNYIGKLILLMVMNRLADPCAKYSLQRWFNGTDLANTFDMPAEELEAHKVYRAMDKLDEYAEEIETEICKTILIQENISLNMIYLDFTNQETYSRNHDSELLKNGHNKRGHDELLQVNLSLTCDSNTGIPFFHKSYPGNYNDKQFIKLYTEELRTKLDALGYTGKNTLIIDRGINGDKDFELLRQNRFDYIGGLIQKEFPKYFEIPKSKLRNTHIHKRETKEDVQIKYASANEKIYGKEHLILTLYNVESYGDKVEALGISLKGYKEACEKQLQEFKKEIEEKTFQSHWNNIDKMKNKLKEINKELYPLLRFKIKSYRFNLTWEISENKKEYNKYVDNFGKYVLFTSRLDLKPKEVIELFYGKKKIEKNFHYLKSNGYTNRYLRMGPMLHSKDERIRSHNYTCVLALQIYQIINHRLKKKELDMSVQDVLDELKAITYYHIKIPGQDEPIKHVNQLTQKQKEILKALEVEL
;
A
#
# COMPACT_ATOMS: atom_id res chain seq x y z
N MET A 1 -27.96 -15.46 -13.64
CA MET A 1 -27.35 -15.75 -14.94
C MET A 1 -28.18 -16.85 -15.59
N ALA A 2 -28.65 -16.62 -16.81
CA ALA A 2 -29.39 -17.61 -17.55
C ALA A 2 -28.43 -18.56 -18.28
N PHE A 3 -28.72 -19.85 -18.31
CA PHE A 3 -27.91 -20.87 -18.96
C PHE A 3 -28.76 -22.01 -19.48
N LEU A 4 -28.28 -22.69 -20.50
CA LEU A 4 -28.92 -23.87 -21.06
C LEU A 4 -28.37 -25.15 -20.42
N PHE A 5 -29.23 -26.09 -20.08
CA PHE A 5 -28.82 -27.39 -19.57
C PHE A 5 -29.75 -28.52 -20.07
N LYS A 6 -29.19 -29.71 -20.19
CA LYS A 6 -29.95 -30.91 -20.54
C LYS A 6 -30.35 -31.70 -19.29
N LYS A 7 -31.56 -32.23 -19.27
CA LYS A 7 -32.05 -33.14 -18.23
C LYS A 7 -32.72 -34.33 -18.86
N LYS A 8 -32.43 -35.53 -18.35
CA LYS A 8 -33.10 -36.77 -18.81
C LYS A 8 -34.39 -36.94 -17.99
N VAL A 9 -35.55 -36.97 -18.66
CA VAL A 9 -36.86 -37.15 -18.03
C VAL A 9 -37.56 -38.30 -18.80
N ARG A 10 -37.93 -39.36 -18.10
CA ARG A 10 -38.58 -40.56 -18.68
C ARG A 10 -37.83 -41.11 -19.89
N GLY A 11 -36.52 -41.19 -19.82
CA GLY A 11 -35.68 -41.75 -20.89
C GLY A 11 -35.30 -40.76 -22.01
N ILE A 12 -35.95 -39.60 -22.10
CA ILE A 12 -35.75 -38.59 -23.15
C ILE A 12 -34.92 -37.43 -22.60
N TYR A 13 -33.86 -37.01 -23.31
CA TYR A 13 -33.14 -35.79 -23.00
C TYR A 13 -33.93 -34.57 -23.48
N SER A 14 -34.11 -33.62 -22.56
CA SER A 14 -34.83 -32.38 -22.82
C SER A 14 -33.93 -31.17 -22.48
N LEU A 15 -34.11 -30.09 -23.23
CA LEU A 15 -33.41 -28.84 -23.05
C LEU A 15 -34.20 -27.93 -22.12
N TYR A 16 -33.49 -27.30 -21.20
CA TYR A 16 -34.03 -26.32 -20.24
C TYR A 16 -33.18 -25.08 -20.25
N MET A 17 -33.80 -23.93 -20.04
CA MET A 17 -33.13 -22.68 -19.69
C MET A 17 -33.25 -22.49 -18.17
N GLY A 18 -32.12 -22.40 -17.49
CA GLY A 18 -32.05 -22.18 -16.04
C GLY A 18 -31.57 -20.77 -15.70
N GLU A 19 -31.98 -20.27 -14.54
CA GLU A 19 -31.49 -19.04 -13.97
C GLU A 19 -30.93 -19.33 -12.57
N ASN A 20 -29.65 -18.98 -12.33
CA ASN A 20 -29.03 -19.09 -11.03
C ASN A 20 -29.02 -17.71 -10.34
N LYS A 21 -29.29 -17.71 -9.02
CA LYS A 21 -29.03 -16.60 -8.11
C LYS A 21 -28.10 -17.06 -6.99
N LYS A 22 -27.29 -16.17 -6.48
CA LYS A 22 -26.55 -16.42 -5.25
C LYS A 22 -27.51 -16.26 -4.07
N ILE A 23 -27.69 -17.32 -3.29
CA ILE A 23 -28.43 -17.34 -2.03
C ILE A 23 -27.42 -17.82 -0.98
N ASP A 24 -27.14 -17.03 0.04
CA ASP A 24 -26.17 -17.32 1.12
C ASP A 24 -24.77 -17.70 0.58
N GLY A 25 -24.33 -17.00 -0.48
CA GLY A 25 -23.02 -17.25 -1.09
C GLY A 25 -22.96 -18.43 -2.07
N VAL A 26 -23.99 -19.26 -2.14
CA VAL A 26 -24.07 -20.45 -2.99
C VAL A 26 -24.88 -20.14 -4.25
N SER A 27 -24.37 -20.54 -5.42
CA SER A 27 -25.09 -20.40 -6.70
C SER A 27 -26.21 -21.43 -6.78
N THR A 28 -27.43 -20.99 -6.50
CA THR A 28 -28.63 -21.86 -6.48
C THR A 28 -29.51 -21.57 -7.66
N ARG A 29 -30.02 -22.65 -8.30
CA ARG A 29 -30.96 -22.53 -9.40
C ARG A 29 -32.35 -22.12 -8.89
N VAL A 30 -32.80 -20.91 -9.25
CA VAL A 30 -34.05 -20.33 -8.78
C VAL A 30 -35.22 -20.50 -9.78
N LYS A 31 -34.90 -20.64 -11.07
CA LYS A 31 -35.93 -20.89 -12.11
C LYS A 31 -35.38 -21.85 -13.17
N SER A 32 -36.29 -22.65 -13.73
CA SER A 32 -36.00 -23.41 -14.95
C SER A 32 -37.23 -23.41 -15.85
N LYS A 33 -37.03 -23.12 -17.13
CA LYS A 33 -38.06 -23.18 -18.18
C LYS A 33 -37.75 -24.34 -19.09
N TYR A 34 -38.74 -25.22 -19.27
CA TYR A 34 -38.67 -26.29 -20.24
C TYR A 34 -38.76 -25.73 -21.65
N LEU A 35 -37.81 -26.08 -22.51
CA LEU A 35 -37.76 -25.62 -23.89
C LEU A 35 -38.22 -26.66 -24.90
N GLY A 36 -38.20 -27.94 -24.50
CA GLY A 36 -38.63 -29.05 -25.33
C GLY A 36 -37.68 -30.25 -25.30
N PRO A 37 -38.07 -31.40 -25.91
CA PRO A 37 -37.19 -32.55 -26.01
C PRO A 37 -36.01 -32.25 -26.94
N LEU A 38 -34.83 -32.75 -26.58
CA LEU A 38 -33.57 -32.44 -27.26
C LEU A 38 -33.56 -32.89 -28.73
N TYR A 39 -34.32 -33.96 -29.08
CA TYR A 39 -34.42 -34.42 -30.47
C TYR A 39 -35.10 -33.41 -31.40
N ARG A 40 -36.11 -32.62 -30.91
CA ARG A 40 -36.73 -31.54 -31.69
C ARG A 40 -35.76 -30.40 -31.98
N PHE A 41 -34.85 -30.10 -31.04
CA PHE A 41 -33.80 -29.12 -31.27
C PHE A 41 -32.71 -29.66 -32.20
N LYS A 42 -32.50 -31.00 -32.25
CA LYS A 42 -31.62 -31.61 -33.24
C LYS A 42 -32.03 -31.31 -34.67
N GLU A 43 -33.33 -31.26 -34.95
CA GLU A 43 -33.85 -30.95 -36.30
C GLU A 43 -33.66 -29.45 -36.64
N TYR A 44 -33.77 -28.56 -35.67
CA TYR A 44 -33.58 -27.10 -35.85
C TYR A 44 -32.12 -26.64 -35.76
N PHE A 45 -31.30 -27.34 -34.98
CA PHE A 45 -29.91 -26.98 -34.71
C PHE A 45 -28.94 -28.11 -35.10
N ALA A 46 -29.39 -29.09 -35.84
CA ALA A 46 -28.63 -30.31 -36.12
C ALA A 46 -27.32 -30.02 -36.86
N ASP A 47 -27.27 -28.95 -37.61
CA ASP A 47 -26.07 -28.61 -38.37
C ASP A 47 -25.10 -27.67 -37.68
N GLU A 48 -25.49 -26.85 -36.71
CA GLU A 48 -24.60 -25.85 -36.15
C GLU A 48 -24.23 -26.06 -34.65
N LEU A 49 -25.21 -26.35 -33.78
CA LEU A 49 -24.93 -26.45 -32.32
C LEU A 49 -24.21 -27.74 -31.89
N PHE A 50 -24.31 -28.82 -32.70
CA PHE A 50 -23.62 -30.09 -32.43
C PHE A 50 -22.26 -30.21 -33.10
N LYS A 51 -21.88 -29.23 -33.89
CA LYS A 51 -20.57 -29.10 -34.51
C LYS A 51 -19.61 -28.21 -33.74
N ILE A 52 -19.91 -27.79 -32.48
CA ILE A 52 -18.93 -27.11 -31.66
C ILE A 52 -17.84 -28.11 -31.30
N GLU A 53 -16.70 -27.98 -31.93
CA GLU A 53 -15.52 -28.79 -31.71
C GLU A 53 -14.86 -28.42 -30.40
N HIS A 54 -14.79 -27.11 -30.13
CA HIS A 54 -14.10 -26.61 -29.00
C HIS A 54 -14.60 -25.20 -28.57
N ILE A 55 -14.76 -24.98 -27.27
CA ILE A 55 -14.99 -23.64 -26.68
C ILE A 55 -13.85 -23.33 -25.74
N LYS A 56 -13.07 -22.31 -26.06
CA LYS A 56 -12.11 -21.69 -25.15
C LYS A 56 -12.69 -20.39 -24.64
N HIS A 57 -12.43 -20.09 -23.40
CA HIS A 57 -12.76 -18.79 -22.82
C HIS A 57 -11.48 -18.15 -22.28
N TYR A 58 -11.41 -16.84 -22.41
CA TYR A 58 -10.27 -16.04 -21.99
C TYR A 58 -10.74 -14.90 -21.11
N GLU A 59 -9.94 -14.53 -20.12
CA GLU A 59 -10.12 -13.25 -19.45
C GLU A 59 -9.86 -12.13 -20.48
N TYR A 60 -10.80 -11.19 -20.59
CA TYR A 60 -10.77 -10.17 -21.62
C TYR A 60 -10.95 -8.76 -21.05
N GLY A 61 -11.96 -8.54 -20.20
CA GLY A 61 -12.36 -7.21 -19.79
C GLY A 61 -11.30 -6.47 -19.00
N LEU A 62 -10.68 -7.11 -18.03
CA LEU A 62 -9.62 -6.49 -17.24
C LEU A 62 -8.36 -6.25 -18.08
N SER A 63 -7.94 -7.25 -18.85
CA SER A 63 -6.75 -7.14 -19.72
C SER A 63 -6.90 -6.04 -20.74
N SER A 64 -8.05 -5.95 -21.41
CA SER A 64 -8.35 -4.92 -22.39
C SER A 64 -8.43 -3.53 -21.77
N ALA A 65 -9.11 -3.39 -20.62
CA ALA A 65 -9.23 -2.13 -19.91
C ALA A 65 -7.86 -1.62 -19.42
N LEU A 66 -7.05 -2.48 -18.78
CA LEU A 66 -5.71 -2.10 -18.33
C LEU A 66 -4.83 -1.66 -19.50
N ARG A 67 -4.86 -2.40 -20.62
CA ARG A 67 -4.12 -2.02 -21.80
C ARG A 67 -4.54 -0.63 -22.28
N GLN A 68 -5.83 -0.37 -22.47
CA GLN A 68 -6.33 0.91 -22.95
C GLN A 68 -5.96 2.07 -22.01
N ILE A 69 -6.08 1.87 -20.67
CA ILE A 69 -5.64 2.87 -19.70
C ILE A 69 -4.14 3.15 -19.87
N MET A 70 -3.31 2.12 -20.00
CA MET A 70 -1.86 2.32 -20.17
C MET A 70 -1.51 2.96 -21.52
N ASP A 71 -2.27 2.68 -22.58
CA ASP A 71 -2.11 3.31 -23.90
C ASP A 71 -2.48 4.81 -23.88
N GLN A 72 -3.47 5.23 -23.07
CA GLN A 72 -3.78 6.64 -22.83
C GLN A 72 -2.58 7.42 -22.29
N PHE A 73 -1.73 6.76 -21.47
CA PHE A 73 -0.50 7.33 -20.94
C PHE A 73 0.75 6.94 -21.75
N LEU A 74 0.59 6.40 -22.95
CA LEU A 74 1.64 6.07 -23.90
C LEU A 74 2.69 5.06 -23.38
N PHE A 75 2.36 4.22 -22.39
CA PHE A 75 3.32 3.29 -21.78
C PHE A 75 4.04 2.44 -22.82
N GLN A 76 3.31 1.74 -23.68
CA GLN A 76 3.91 0.90 -24.72
C GLN A 76 4.84 1.69 -25.63
N LYS A 77 4.43 2.88 -26.06
CA LYS A 77 5.23 3.76 -26.94
C LYS A 77 6.49 4.25 -26.24
N ILE A 78 6.40 4.61 -24.96
CA ILE A 78 7.54 5.07 -24.16
C ILE A 78 8.55 3.91 -24.00
N PHE A 79 8.09 2.72 -23.59
CA PHE A 79 8.98 1.55 -23.47
C PHE A 79 9.66 1.21 -24.79
N GLN A 80 8.91 1.20 -25.90
CA GLN A 80 9.47 0.90 -27.21
C GLN A 80 10.48 1.97 -27.65
N ASN A 81 10.17 3.24 -27.51
CA ASN A 81 11.05 4.32 -27.97
C ASN A 81 12.35 4.40 -27.17
N LYS A 82 12.31 4.14 -25.86
CA LYS A 82 13.51 4.19 -25.01
C LYS A 82 14.38 2.97 -25.15
N ILE A 83 13.79 1.78 -25.24
CA ILE A 83 14.53 0.53 -25.22
C ILE A 83 14.87 0.02 -26.64
N LYS A 84 13.96 0.18 -27.62
CA LYS A 84 14.12 -0.37 -28.97
C LYS A 84 15.29 0.22 -29.77
N LYS A 85 15.71 1.43 -29.47
CA LYS A 85 16.85 2.07 -30.17
C LYS A 85 18.17 1.32 -30.02
N GLN A 86 18.23 0.34 -29.11
CA GLN A 86 19.47 -0.34 -28.71
C GLN A 86 19.37 -1.88 -28.68
N THR A 87 18.23 -2.46 -29.03
CA THR A 87 18.05 -3.92 -29.06
C THR A 87 17.27 -4.33 -30.31
N GLU A 88 17.67 -5.44 -30.94
CA GLU A 88 16.94 -6.05 -32.05
C GLU A 88 15.63 -6.74 -31.58
N ASP A 89 15.42 -6.87 -30.28
CA ASP A 89 14.28 -7.57 -29.67
C ASP A 89 13.03 -6.68 -29.63
N ASN A 90 12.10 -6.98 -30.51
CA ASN A 90 10.85 -6.23 -30.68
C ASN A 90 9.85 -6.39 -29.52
N TYR A 91 10.06 -7.34 -28.61
CA TYR A 91 9.09 -7.70 -27.57
C TYR A 91 9.41 -7.14 -26.17
N ILE A 92 10.61 -6.60 -25.91
CA ILE A 92 11.02 -6.14 -24.58
C ILE A 92 10.00 -5.15 -23.98
N GLY A 93 9.59 -4.14 -24.73
CA GLY A 93 8.58 -3.17 -24.26
C GLY A 93 7.23 -3.81 -23.96
N LYS A 94 6.80 -4.80 -24.76
CA LYS A 94 5.58 -5.58 -24.51
C LYS A 94 5.71 -6.44 -23.24
N LEU A 95 6.87 -7.07 -23.02
CA LEU A 95 7.14 -7.86 -21.80
C LEU A 95 7.08 -7.00 -20.53
N ILE A 96 7.62 -5.78 -20.56
CA ILE A 96 7.53 -4.85 -19.45
C ILE A 96 6.08 -4.47 -19.18
N LEU A 97 5.32 -4.13 -20.23
CA LEU A 97 3.89 -3.81 -20.11
C LEU A 97 3.11 -4.97 -19.50
N LEU A 98 3.34 -6.19 -19.94
CA LEU A 98 2.71 -7.40 -19.40
C LEU A 98 3.09 -7.66 -17.93
N MET A 99 4.33 -7.39 -17.54
CA MET A 99 4.73 -7.46 -16.13
C MET A 99 3.94 -6.49 -15.26
N VAL A 100 3.69 -5.27 -15.73
CA VAL A 100 2.87 -4.27 -15.02
C VAL A 100 1.41 -4.70 -14.95
N MET A 101 0.83 -5.12 -16.08
CA MET A 101 -0.55 -5.61 -16.15
C MET A 101 -0.77 -6.80 -15.22
N ASN A 102 0.18 -7.74 -15.18
CA ASN A 102 0.10 -8.90 -14.31
C ASN A 102 0.00 -8.53 -12.82
N ARG A 103 0.65 -7.44 -12.37
CA ARG A 103 0.50 -6.95 -10.98
C ARG A 103 -0.93 -6.52 -10.65
N LEU A 104 -1.69 -6.10 -11.65
CA LEU A 104 -3.08 -5.63 -11.50
C LEU A 104 -4.12 -6.71 -11.83
N ALA A 105 -3.73 -7.79 -12.49
CA ALA A 105 -4.67 -8.84 -12.91
C ALA A 105 -4.55 -10.12 -12.07
N ASP A 106 -3.33 -10.67 -11.97
CA ASP A 106 -3.05 -11.91 -11.24
C ASP A 106 -1.55 -11.98 -10.85
N PRO A 107 -1.15 -11.26 -9.78
CA PRO A 107 0.26 -11.17 -9.40
C PRO A 107 0.92 -12.53 -9.21
N CYS A 108 1.83 -12.90 -10.08
CA CYS A 108 2.54 -14.16 -10.05
C CYS A 108 4.07 -13.99 -10.19
N ALA A 109 4.80 -15.08 -10.00
CA ALA A 109 6.24 -15.12 -10.25
C ALA A 109 6.53 -15.00 -11.75
N LYS A 110 7.70 -14.47 -12.10
CA LYS A 110 8.07 -14.20 -13.50
C LYS A 110 8.02 -15.43 -14.41
N TYR A 111 8.37 -16.59 -13.89
CA TYR A 111 8.29 -17.87 -14.62
C TYR A 111 6.83 -18.35 -14.85
N SER A 112 5.85 -17.77 -14.17
CA SER A 112 4.43 -18.11 -14.31
C SER A 112 3.67 -17.13 -15.22
N LEU A 113 4.32 -16.08 -15.73
CA LEU A 113 3.68 -15.07 -16.59
C LEU A 113 3.06 -15.69 -17.85
N GLN A 114 3.74 -16.65 -18.49
CA GLN A 114 3.24 -17.36 -19.65
C GLN A 114 1.90 -18.07 -19.38
N ARG A 115 1.76 -18.71 -18.21
CA ARG A 115 0.53 -19.38 -17.81
C ARG A 115 -0.64 -18.38 -17.66
N TRP A 116 -0.38 -17.24 -17.01
CA TRP A 116 -1.39 -16.18 -16.89
C TRP A 116 -1.78 -15.63 -18.26
N PHE A 117 -0.80 -15.30 -19.10
CA PHE A 117 -0.99 -14.77 -20.44
C PHE A 117 -1.88 -15.68 -21.30
N ASN A 118 -1.64 -16.99 -21.27
CA ASN A 118 -2.43 -17.99 -22.00
C ASN A 118 -3.90 -18.09 -21.56
N GLY A 119 -4.21 -17.58 -20.35
CA GLY A 119 -5.58 -17.49 -19.85
C GLY A 119 -6.32 -16.21 -20.26
N THR A 120 -5.64 -15.31 -20.99
CA THR A 120 -6.16 -14.00 -21.42
C THR A 120 -6.19 -13.91 -22.95
N ASP A 121 -6.89 -12.92 -23.49
CA ASP A 121 -6.87 -12.61 -24.93
C ASP A 121 -5.63 -11.77 -25.37
N LEU A 122 -4.67 -11.58 -24.48
CA LEU A 122 -3.51 -10.72 -24.73
C LEU A 122 -2.60 -11.24 -25.86
N ALA A 123 -2.57 -12.54 -26.12
CA ALA A 123 -1.80 -13.11 -27.23
C ALA A 123 -2.23 -12.49 -28.57
N ASN A 124 -3.55 -12.43 -28.82
CA ASN A 124 -4.11 -11.81 -30.01
C ASN A 124 -3.92 -10.29 -30.00
N THR A 125 -4.13 -9.68 -28.82
CA THR A 125 -4.08 -8.22 -28.65
C THR A 125 -2.68 -7.64 -28.85
N PHE A 126 -1.63 -8.36 -28.41
CA PHE A 126 -0.25 -7.92 -28.55
C PHE A 126 0.43 -8.47 -29.82
N ASP A 127 -0.22 -9.34 -30.58
CA ASP A 127 0.42 -10.08 -31.67
C ASP A 127 1.81 -10.61 -31.22
N MET A 128 1.76 -11.43 -30.16
CA MET A 128 2.96 -11.95 -29.53
C MET A 128 2.75 -13.41 -29.12
N PRO A 129 3.60 -14.33 -29.57
CA PRO A 129 3.50 -15.71 -29.15
C PRO A 129 3.85 -15.88 -27.66
N ALA A 130 3.22 -16.85 -27.00
CA ALA A 130 3.39 -17.09 -25.58
C ALA A 130 4.83 -17.51 -25.20
N GLU A 131 5.58 -18.03 -26.14
CA GLU A 131 6.99 -18.43 -26.00
C GLU A 131 7.91 -17.24 -25.74
N GLU A 132 7.47 -16.01 -26.08
CA GLU A 132 8.20 -14.80 -25.74
C GLU A 132 8.17 -14.49 -24.24
N LEU A 133 7.29 -15.12 -23.45
CA LEU A 133 7.23 -14.99 -21.99
C LEU A 133 8.09 -16.03 -21.24
N GLU A 134 9.03 -16.67 -21.89
CA GLU A 134 10.01 -17.51 -21.20
C GLU A 134 10.79 -16.70 -20.16
N ALA A 135 11.07 -17.31 -19.02
CA ALA A 135 11.64 -16.63 -17.86
C ALA A 135 12.92 -15.83 -18.17
N HIS A 136 13.80 -16.36 -19.02
CA HIS A 136 15.05 -15.70 -19.38
C HIS A 136 14.84 -14.40 -20.18
N LYS A 137 13.83 -14.35 -21.07
CA LYS A 137 13.44 -13.16 -21.83
C LYS A 137 12.81 -12.10 -20.90
N VAL A 138 11.97 -12.55 -19.97
CA VAL A 138 11.39 -11.67 -18.95
C VAL A 138 12.45 -11.05 -18.04
N TYR A 139 13.45 -11.84 -17.62
CA TYR A 139 14.57 -11.31 -16.84
C TYR A 139 15.44 -10.32 -17.65
N ARG A 140 15.66 -10.58 -18.92
CA ARG A 140 16.33 -9.63 -19.81
C ARG A 140 15.55 -8.32 -19.96
N ALA A 141 14.21 -8.40 -20.03
CA ALA A 141 13.36 -7.22 -20.04
C ALA A 141 13.45 -6.43 -18.73
N MET A 142 13.59 -7.12 -17.58
CA MET A 142 13.83 -6.46 -16.29
C MET A 142 15.18 -5.75 -16.25
N ASP A 143 16.24 -6.40 -16.72
CA ASP A 143 17.58 -5.81 -16.77
C ASP A 143 17.56 -4.53 -17.65
N LYS A 144 16.83 -4.54 -18.77
CA LYS A 144 16.65 -3.36 -19.63
C LYS A 144 15.75 -2.29 -19.02
N LEU A 145 14.73 -2.66 -18.27
CA LEU A 145 13.89 -1.69 -17.55
C LEU A 145 14.71 -0.91 -16.51
N ASP A 146 15.63 -1.57 -15.81
CA ASP A 146 16.53 -0.90 -14.85
C ASP A 146 17.46 0.11 -15.54
N GLU A 147 18.03 -0.27 -16.67
CA GLU A 147 18.96 0.57 -17.44
C GLU A 147 18.32 1.90 -17.90
N TYR A 148 17.03 1.89 -18.25
CA TYR A 148 16.29 3.07 -18.74
C TYR A 148 15.25 3.61 -17.77
N ALA A 149 15.29 3.17 -16.52
CA ALA A 149 14.23 3.45 -15.53
C ALA A 149 13.95 4.95 -15.34
N GLU A 150 14.98 5.77 -15.20
CA GLU A 150 14.82 7.21 -14.92
C GLU A 150 14.20 7.98 -16.09
N GLU A 151 14.60 7.64 -17.32
CA GLU A 151 14.04 8.26 -18.51
C GLU A 151 12.59 7.83 -18.73
N ILE A 152 12.29 6.55 -18.54
CA ILE A 152 10.94 5.98 -18.65
C ILE A 152 10.03 6.60 -17.59
N GLU A 153 10.49 6.67 -16.33
CA GLU A 153 9.75 7.26 -15.23
C GLU A 153 9.38 8.73 -15.53
N THR A 154 10.35 9.51 -15.99
CA THR A 154 10.14 10.92 -16.32
C THR A 154 9.10 11.10 -17.45
N GLU A 155 9.18 10.31 -18.51
CA GLU A 155 8.23 10.42 -19.64
C GLU A 155 6.82 9.96 -19.26
N ILE A 156 6.70 8.85 -18.50
CA ILE A 156 5.40 8.40 -17.98
C ILE A 156 4.80 9.45 -17.05
N CYS A 157 5.59 10.03 -16.13
CA CYS A 157 5.13 11.09 -15.24
C CYS A 157 4.60 12.30 -16.03
N LYS A 158 5.28 12.75 -17.08
CA LYS A 158 4.80 13.84 -17.95
C LYS A 158 3.42 13.53 -18.53
N THR A 159 3.23 12.33 -19.07
CA THR A 159 1.93 11.97 -19.65
C THR A 159 0.82 11.94 -18.61
N ILE A 160 1.08 11.39 -17.42
CA ILE A 160 0.10 11.33 -16.32
C ILE A 160 -0.27 12.76 -15.85
N LEU A 161 0.72 13.64 -15.65
CA LEU A 161 0.49 15.02 -15.22
C LEU A 161 -0.42 15.77 -16.20
N ILE A 162 -0.18 15.63 -17.50
CA ILE A 162 -0.95 16.28 -18.55
C ILE A 162 -2.37 15.70 -18.64
N GLN A 163 -2.49 14.38 -18.74
CA GLN A 163 -3.78 13.71 -18.96
C GLN A 163 -4.73 13.83 -17.77
N GLU A 164 -4.22 13.72 -16.54
CA GLU A 164 -5.03 13.80 -15.33
C GLU A 164 -5.10 15.23 -14.76
N ASN A 165 -4.46 16.22 -15.42
CA ASN A 165 -4.38 17.61 -14.98
C ASN A 165 -3.90 17.75 -13.52
N ILE A 166 -2.76 17.16 -13.21
CA ILE A 166 -2.17 17.11 -11.86
C ILE A 166 -1.02 18.10 -11.75
N SER A 167 -0.90 18.73 -10.57
CA SER A 167 0.19 19.62 -10.23
C SER A 167 0.98 19.11 -9.03
N LEU A 168 2.29 19.03 -9.16
CA LEU A 168 3.21 18.60 -8.10
C LEU A 168 3.67 19.73 -7.17
N ASN A 169 2.84 20.74 -6.91
CA ASN A 169 3.18 21.84 -6.00
C ASN A 169 3.32 21.37 -4.55
N MET A 170 2.51 20.39 -4.14
CA MET A 170 2.47 19.76 -2.84
C MET A 170 2.71 18.25 -2.98
N ILE A 171 3.74 17.72 -2.34
CA ILE A 171 4.25 16.37 -2.59
C ILE A 171 4.42 15.64 -1.26
N TYR A 172 3.87 14.43 -1.15
CA TYR A 172 4.21 13.50 -0.07
C TYR A 172 5.50 12.76 -0.41
N LEU A 173 6.43 12.72 0.53
CA LEU A 173 7.61 11.88 0.47
C LEU A 173 7.63 10.98 1.71
N ASP A 174 7.70 9.68 1.49
CA ASP A 174 7.75 8.70 2.58
C ASP A 174 8.52 7.44 2.17
N PHE A 175 8.86 6.61 3.16
CA PHE A 175 9.82 5.52 3.04
C PHE A 175 9.27 4.24 3.65
N THR A 176 9.67 3.12 3.04
CA THR A 176 9.36 1.80 3.57
C THR A 176 10.49 0.83 3.32
N ASN A 177 10.56 -0.25 4.09
CA ASN A 177 11.49 -1.35 3.87
C ASN A 177 10.75 -2.59 3.37
N GLN A 178 11.45 -3.44 2.64
CA GLN A 178 10.98 -4.75 2.19
C GLN A 178 12.02 -5.80 2.53
N GLU A 179 11.63 -6.75 3.36
CA GLU A 179 12.45 -7.89 3.73
C GLU A 179 12.57 -8.93 2.61
N THR A 180 13.66 -9.65 2.59
CA THR A 180 13.91 -10.76 1.67
C THR A 180 14.56 -11.94 2.37
N TYR A 181 14.29 -13.13 1.87
CA TYR A 181 14.98 -14.36 2.26
C TYR A 181 16.20 -14.67 1.38
N SER A 182 16.59 -13.75 0.48
CA SER A 182 17.83 -13.85 -0.27
C SER A 182 19.03 -13.88 0.67
N ARG A 183 20.04 -14.70 0.35
CA ARG A 183 21.32 -14.78 1.06
C ARG A 183 22.44 -14.07 0.32
N ASN A 184 22.12 -13.20 -0.64
CA ASN A 184 23.11 -12.43 -1.39
C ASN A 184 23.64 -11.26 -0.54
N HIS A 185 24.70 -11.48 0.21
CA HIS A 185 25.38 -10.47 1.02
C HIS A 185 26.24 -9.50 0.19
N ASP A 186 26.54 -9.84 -1.06
CA ASP A 186 27.32 -8.99 -1.98
C ASP A 186 26.48 -7.88 -2.63
N SER A 187 25.15 -7.97 -2.52
CA SER A 187 24.24 -6.94 -3.01
C SER A 187 24.51 -5.59 -2.34
N GLU A 188 24.50 -4.50 -3.11
CA GLU A 188 24.58 -3.14 -2.57
C GLU A 188 23.27 -2.69 -1.92
N LEU A 189 22.14 -3.21 -2.40
CA LEU A 189 20.80 -2.88 -1.91
C LEU A 189 20.38 -3.70 -0.69
N LEU A 190 20.68 -5.01 -0.69
CA LEU A 190 20.26 -5.93 0.38
C LEU A 190 21.19 -5.81 1.57
N LYS A 191 20.76 -5.14 2.61
CA LYS A 191 21.52 -4.92 3.84
C LYS A 191 20.65 -5.20 5.06
N ASN A 192 21.30 -5.63 6.17
CA ASN A 192 20.62 -5.67 7.46
C ASN A 192 20.38 -4.25 7.95
N GLY A 193 19.18 -3.99 8.46
CA GLY A 193 18.79 -2.69 8.96
C GLY A 193 17.62 -2.82 9.92
N HIS A 194 17.17 -1.72 10.50
CA HIS A 194 16.02 -1.73 11.39
C HIS A 194 14.75 -2.12 10.61
N ASN A 195 14.19 -3.28 10.94
CA ASN A 195 13.00 -3.81 10.30
C ASN A 195 11.74 -3.39 11.06
N LYS A 196 10.82 -2.70 10.38
CA LYS A 196 9.54 -2.26 10.98
C LYS A 196 8.65 -3.42 11.48
N ARG A 197 8.95 -4.68 11.10
CA ARG A 197 8.25 -5.89 11.55
C ARG A 197 9.01 -6.68 12.63
N GLY A 198 10.19 -6.20 13.05
CA GLY A 198 11.02 -6.84 14.08
C GLY A 198 11.88 -8.01 13.59
N HIS A 199 12.06 -8.18 12.28
CA HIS A 199 12.93 -9.20 11.67
C HIS A 199 14.28 -8.59 11.27
N ASP A 200 15.03 -8.04 12.24
CA ASP A 200 16.31 -7.35 11.99
C ASP A 200 17.42 -8.30 11.47
N GLU A 201 17.22 -9.61 11.61
CA GLU A 201 18.10 -10.66 11.09
C GLU A 201 17.99 -10.85 9.55
N LEU A 202 16.90 -10.40 8.93
CA LEU A 202 16.70 -10.53 7.50
C LEU A 202 17.34 -9.37 6.73
N LEU A 203 17.87 -9.69 5.54
CA LEU A 203 18.25 -8.67 4.58
C LEU A 203 17.01 -7.95 4.09
N GLN A 204 17.14 -6.64 3.86
CA GLN A 204 16.06 -5.80 3.37
C GLN A 204 16.55 -4.78 2.35
N VAL A 205 15.65 -4.30 1.52
CA VAL A 205 15.83 -3.14 0.65
C VAL A 205 14.82 -2.06 1.06
N ASN A 206 15.24 -0.82 1.00
CA ASN A 206 14.38 0.31 1.23
C ASN A 206 13.78 0.83 -0.08
N LEU A 207 12.56 1.37 -0.01
CA LEU A 207 11.84 1.99 -1.10
C LEU A 207 11.27 3.33 -0.66
N SER A 208 11.57 4.40 -1.40
CA SER A 208 10.89 5.68 -1.27
C SER A 208 9.81 5.83 -2.33
N LEU A 209 8.75 6.53 -1.99
CA LEU A 209 7.75 7.02 -2.92
C LEU A 209 7.60 8.52 -2.80
N THR A 210 7.40 9.18 -3.94
CA THR A 210 7.03 10.59 -4.06
C THR A 210 5.66 10.65 -4.75
N CYS A 211 4.64 11.17 -4.05
CA CYS A 211 3.26 11.16 -4.51
C CYS A 211 2.66 12.56 -4.54
N ASP A 212 1.78 12.83 -5.49
CA ASP A 212 0.95 14.03 -5.43
C ASP A 212 0.05 14.03 -4.18
N SER A 213 -0.05 15.18 -3.52
CA SER A 213 -0.80 15.29 -2.27
C SER A 213 -2.32 15.20 -2.45
N ASN A 214 -2.85 15.54 -3.63
CA ASN A 214 -4.29 15.53 -3.88
C ASN A 214 -4.80 14.14 -4.26
N THR A 215 -4.15 13.50 -5.22
CA THR A 215 -4.58 12.21 -5.78
C THR A 215 -3.95 11.02 -5.07
N GLY A 216 -2.74 11.17 -4.53
CA GLY A 216 -1.93 10.08 -3.99
C GLY A 216 -1.23 9.25 -5.08
N ILE A 217 -1.32 9.67 -6.36
CA ILE A 217 -0.62 9.00 -7.46
C ILE A 217 0.88 9.13 -7.24
N PRO A 218 1.65 8.02 -7.23
CA PRO A 218 3.10 8.08 -7.14
C PRO A 218 3.71 8.56 -8.46
N PHE A 219 4.68 9.46 -8.39
CA PHE A 219 5.41 9.98 -9.55
C PHE A 219 6.82 9.45 -9.60
N PHE A 220 7.52 9.51 -8.49
CA PHE A 220 8.89 9.04 -8.42
C PHE A 220 9.07 8.01 -7.31
N HIS A 221 10.03 7.12 -7.54
CA HIS A 221 10.45 6.13 -6.55
C HIS A 221 11.98 6.01 -6.54
N LYS A 222 12.51 5.45 -5.46
CA LYS A 222 13.92 5.06 -5.39
C LYS A 222 14.08 3.82 -4.50
N SER A 223 14.69 2.78 -5.04
CA SER A 223 15.20 1.68 -4.22
C SER A 223 16.60 2.03 -3.70
N TYR A 224 16.85 1.82 -2.41
CA TYR A 224 18.11 2.18 -1.78
C TYR A 224 18.49 1.18 -0.68
N PRO A 225 19.77 1.17 -0.21
CA PRO A 225 20.26 0.18 0.74
C PRO A 225 19.42 0.06 2.01
N GLY A 226 19.15 -1.18 2.43
CA GLY A 226 18.29 -1.49 3.56
C GLY A 226 18.77 -0.99 4.92
N ASN A 227 20.05 -0.65 5.06
CA ASN A 227 20.65 -0.10 6.28
C ASN A 227 20.64 1.44 6.37
N TYR A 228 20.12 2.13 5.35
CA TYR A 228 20.01 3.58 5.38
C TYR A 228 18.79 4.01 6.19
N ASN A 229 18.95 5.03 7.02
CA ASN A 229 17.85 5.72 7.67
C ASN A 229 17.34 6.90 6.82
N ASP A 230 16.19 7.46 7.22
CA ASP A 230 15.52 8.53 6.48
C ASP A 230 16.40 9.77 6.28
N LYS A 231 17.24 10.13 7.28
CA LYS A 231 18.17 11.28 7.18
C LYS A 231 19.28 11.06 6.15
N GLN A 232 19.84 9.86 6.11
CA GLN A 232 20.86 9.52 5.12
C GLN A 232 20.28 9.55 3.70
N PHE A 233 19.06 9.04 3.56
CA PHE A 233 18.38 9.02 2.27
C PHE A 233 18.04 10.43 1.76
N ILE A 234 17.50 11.31 2.60
CA ILE A 234 17.16 12.69 2.21
C ILE A 234 18.37 13.42 1.65
N LYS A 235 19.55 13.24 2.26
CA LYS A 235 20.78 13.87 1.76
C LYS A 235 21.17 13.42 0.36
N LEU A 236 20.91 12.15 0.04
CA LEU A 236 21.22 11.59 -1.27
C LEU A 236 20.15 11.95 -2.32
N TYR A 237 18.89 11.97 -1.92
CA TYR A 237 17.77 12.02 -2.85
C TYR A 237 17.25 13.43 -3.16
N THR A 238 17.54 14.42 -2.30
CA THR A 238 16.98 15.78 -2.47
C THR A 238 17.38 16.43 -3.79
N GLU A 239 18.65 16.33 -4.19
CA GLU A 239 19.14 16.87 -5.46
C GLU A 239 18.62 16.11 -6.66
N GLU A 240 18.55 14.78 -6.57
CA GLU A 240 17.97 13.94 -7.62
C GLU A 240 16.48 14.26 -7.83
N LEU A 241 15.73 14.38 -6.72
CA LEU A 241 14.31 14.75 -6.80
C LEU A 241 14.12 16.13 -7.44
N ARG A 242 14.99 17.09 -7.12
CA ARG A 242 14.97 18.40 -7.75
C ARG A 242 15.17 18.32 -9.25
N THR A 243 16.20 17.58 -9.69
CA THR A 243 16.49 17.35 -11.11
C THR A 243 15.30 16.72 -11.84
N LYS A 244 14.67 15.72 -11.23
CA LYS A 244 13.47 15.07 -11.79
C LYS A 244 12.29 16.04 -11.92
N LEU A 245 12.05 16.89 -10.91
CA LEU A 245 10.99 17.90 -10.96
C LEU A 245 11.27 18.98 -12.01
N ASP A 246 12.53 19.42 -12.14
CA ASP A 246 12.94 20.36 -13.18
C ASP A 246 12.73 19.78 -14.59
N ALA A 247 13.03 18.50 -14.80
CA ALA A 247 12.78 17.79 -16.05
C ALA A 247 11.27 17.69 -16.39
N LEU A 248 10.40 17.76 -15.39
CA LEU A 248 8.94 17.86 -15.56
C LEU A 248 8.44 19.30 -15.75
N GLY A 249 9.32 20.31 -15.75
CA GLY A 249 8.97 21.72 -15.91
C GLY A 249 8.66 22.48 -14.60
N TYR A 250 8.86 21.84 -13.43
CA TYR A 250 8.65 22.48 -12.13
C TYR A 250 9.90 23.25 -11.69
N THR A 251 10.15 24.41 -12.28
CA THR A 251 11.32 25.26 -12.00
C THR A 251 11.18 26.12 -10.74
N GLY A 252 9.98 26.23 -10.17
CA GLY A 252 9.68 26.96 -8.95
C GLY A 252 9.94 26.16 -7.68
N LYS A 253 9.35 26.62 -6.57
CA LYS A 253 9.37 25.90 -5.30
C LYS A 253 8.26 24.86 -5.23
N ASN A 254 8.61 23.68 -4.74
CA ASN A 254 7.66 22.62 -4.39
C ASN A 254 7.65 22.45 -2.86
N THR A 255 6.53 22.04 -2.29
CA THR A 255 6.40 21.80 -0.86
C THR A 255 6.42 20.29 -0.59
N LEU A 256 7.40 19.84 0.18
CA LEU A 256 7.48 18.44 0.63
C LEU A 256 6.75 18.26 1.96
N ILE A 257 5.89 17.28 2.03
CA ILE A 257 5.25 16.85 3.27
C ILE A 257 5.95 15.58 3.73
N ILE A 258 6.67 15.67 4.83
CA ILE A 258 7.63 14.68 5.33
C ILE A 258 7.31 14.24 6.76
N ASP A 259 7.85 13.08 7.16
CA ASP A 259 7.68 12.60 8.53
C ASP A 259 8.71 13.20 9.50
N ARG A 260 8.54 12.89 10.79
CA ARG A 260 9.41 13.34 11.90
C ARG A 260 10.85 12.84 11.81
N GLY A 261 11.16 11.89 10.93
CA GLY A 261 12.51 11.34 10.75
C GLY A 261 13.54 12.35 10.27
N ILE A 262 13.10 13.46 9.66
CA ILE A 262 13.95 14.55 9.18
C ILE A 262 13.88 15.68 10.21
N ASN A 263 15.00 15.92 10.92
CA ASN A 263 15.03 16.82 12.08
C ASN A 263 16.43 17.41 12.33
N GLY A 264 16.94 18.18 11.39
CA GLY A 264 18.24 18.85 11.61
C GLY A 264 18.38 20.11 10.77
N ASP A 265 19.06 21.13 11.29
CA ASP A 265 19.33 22.38 10.57
C ASP A 265 19.88 22.14 9.17
N LYS A 266 20.87 21.24 9.06
CA LYS A 266 21.52 20.91 7.78
C LYS A 266 20.57 20.24 6.79
N ASP A 267 19.62 19.43 7.28
CA ASP A 267 18.67 18.75 6.43
C ASP A 267 17.68 19.76 5.83
N PHE A 268 17.17 20.69 6.64
CA PHE A 268 16.29 21.77 6.17
C PHE A 268 17.01 22.81 5.32
N GLU A 269 18.29 23.08 5.60
CA GLU A 269 19.14 23.89 4.75
C GLU A 269 19.27 23.29 3.35
N LEU A 270 19.55 21.99 3.24
CA LEU A 270 19.64 21.26 1.99
C LEU A 270 18.32 21.30 1.19
N LEU A 271 17.17 21.14 1.87
CA LEU A 271 15.88 21.27 1.23
C LEU A 271 15.67 22.67 0.63
N ARG A 272 16.01 23.74 1.39
CA ARG A 272 15.89 25.12 0.93
C ARG A 272 16.80 25.43 -0.28
N GLN A 273 18.06 24.98 -0.23
CA GLN A 273 19.02 25.13 -1.33
C GLN A 273 18.50 24.48 -2.62
N ASN A 274 17.75 23.38 -2.49
CA ASN A 274 17.11 22.68 -3.60
C ASN A 274 15.67 23.17 -3.87
N ARG A 275 15.33 24.40 -3.47
CA ARG A 275 14.02 25.02 -3.75
C ARG A 275 12.81 24.24 -3.21
N PHE A 276 12.99 23.55 -2.07
CA PHE A 276 11.86 22.94 -1.38
C PHE A 276 11.42 23.74 -0.17
N ASP A 277 10.13 24.04 -0.12
CA ASP A 277 9.42 24.31 1.12
C ASP A 277 8.96 22.99 1.75
N TYR A 278 8.58 22.99 3.00
CA TYR A 278 8.26 21.76 3.71
C TYR A 278 7.18 21.91 4.78
N ILE A 279 6.48 20.80 5.05
CA ILE A 279 5.62 20.56 6.21
C ILE A 279 6.15 19.32 6.91
N GLY A 280 6.48 19.40 8.20
CA GLY A 280 7.04 18.30 8.96
C GLY A 280 6.58 18.27 10.41
N GLY A 281 7.00 17.25 11.16
CA GLY A 281 6.73 17.12 12.58
C GLY A 281 7.95 17.39 13.44
N LEU A 282 7.78 18.17 14.53
CA LEU A 282 8.82 18.38 15.53
C LEU A 282 8.87 17.23 16.55
N ILE A 283 10.08 16.97 17.04
CA ILE A 283 10.33 15.96 18.08
C ILE A 283 10.24 16.62 19.47
N GLN A 284 9.46 16.02 20.35
CA GLN A 284 9.24 16.54 21.71
C GLN A 284 10.55 16.74 22.49
N LYS A 285 11.52 15.84 22.34
CA LYS A 285 12.81 15.90 23.05
C LYS A 285 13.62 17.14 22.68
N GLU A 286 13.52 17.61 21.43
CA GLU A 286 14.25 18.78 20.93
C GLU A 286 13.48 20.09 21.17
N PHE A 287 12.16 20.04 21.14
CA PHE A 287 11.27 21.20 21.24
C PHE A 287 10.17 21.02 22.30
N PRO A 288 10.51 20.77 23.58
CA PRO A 288 9.54 20.47 24.63
C PRO A 288 8.51 21.57 24.84
N LYS A 289 8.90 22.85 24.72
CA LYS A 289 8.06 24.03 24.95
C LYS A 289 6.72 24.00 24.17
N TYR A 290 6.72 23.45 22.97
CA TYR A 290 5.50 23.37 22.15
C TYR A 290 4.57 22.26 22.61
N PHE A 291 5.10 21.19 23.20
CA PHE A 291 4.31 20.09 23.75
C PHE A 291 3.73 20.41 25.13
N GLU A 292 4.27 21.39 25.84
CA GLU A 292 3.84 21.83 27.16
C GLU A 292 2.65 22.81 27.10
N ILE A 293 2.23 23.25 25.91
CA ILE A 293 1.05 24.12 25.76
C ILE A 293 -0.18 23.42 26.33
N PRO A 294 -0.88 24.04 27.33
CA PRO A 294 -2.05 23.44 27.92
C PRO A 294 -3.20 23.24 26.94
N LYS A 295 -3.90 22.11 27.05
CA LYS A 295 -5.06 21.79 26.18
C LYS A 295 -6.14 22.88 26.20
N SER A 296 -6.26 23.64 27.29
CA SER A 296 -7.20 24.77 27.43
C SER A 296 -6.87 25.96 26.52
N LYS A 297 -5.63 26.11 26.09
CA LYS A 297 -5.19 27.17 25.15
C LYS A 297 -5.36 26.79 23.68
N LEU A 298 -5.77 25.57 23.39
CA LEU A 298 -5.94 25.08 22.01
C LEU A 298 -7.34 25.42 21.50
N ARG A 299 -7.42 25.90 20.24
CA ARG A 299 -8.68 26.23 19.55
C ARG A 299 -9.19 24.98 18.79
N ASN A 300 -10.50 24.81 18.73
CA ASN A 300 -11.11 23.72 17.98
C ASN A 300 -11.02 23.93 16.47
N THR A 301 -10.75 22.87 15.73
CA THR A 301 -10.94 22.80 14.28
C THR A 301 -11.46 21.40 13.91
N HIS A 302 -12.08 21.30 12.75
CA HIS A 302 -12.57 20.03 12.22
C HIS A 302 -11.85 19.75 10.90
N ILE A 303 -11.39 18.51 10.75
CA ILE A 303 -10.82 18.01 9.51
C ILE A 303 -11.77 16.97 8.97
N HIS A 304 -12.23 17.19 7.75
CA HIS A 304 -13.06 16.23 7.05
C HIS A 304 -12.18 15.09 6.51
N LYS A 305 -12.34 13.89 7.06
CA LYS A 305 -11.76 12.67 6.47
C LYS A 305 -12.56 12.32 5.22
N ARG A 306 -12.12 12.73 4.04
CA ARG A 306 -12.79 12.44 2.76
C ARG A 306 -13.08 10.94 2.54
N GLU A 307 -12.34 10.06 3.21
CA GLU A 307 -12.42 8.61 3.02
C GLU A 307 -13.49 7.94 3.88
N THR A 308 -13.70 8.40 5.13
CA THR A 308 -14.71 7.85 6.05
C THR A 308 -15.94 8.72 6.14
N LYS A 309 -15.94 9.89 5.46
CA LYS A 309 -16.98 10.94 5.59
C LYS A 309 -17.19 11.44 7.03
N GLU A 310 -16.21 11.19 7.90
CA GLU A 310 -16.23 11.59 9.31
C GLU A 310 -15.40 12.84 9.54
N ASP A 311 -15.89 13.72 10.40
CA ASP A 311 -15.14 14.89 10.86
C ASP A 311 -14.32 14.53 12.10
N VAL A 312 -13.01 14.71 12.02
CA VAL A 312 -12.12 14.56 13.18
C VAL A 312 -11.97 15.89 13.86
N GLN A 313 -12.31 15.93 15.13
CA GLN A 313 -12.08 17.11 15.96
C GLN A 313 -10.62 17.17 16.39
N ILE A 314 -9.94 18.24 15.99
CA ILE A 314 -8.57 18.55 16.39
C ILE A 314 -8.59 19.89 17.11
N LYS A 315 -7.79 20.00 18.18
CA LYS A 315 -7.48 21.28 18.79
C LYS A 315 -6.09 21.72 18.42
N TYR A 316 -5.89 23.01 18.18
CA TYR A 316 -4.57 23.54 17.80
C TYR A 316 -4.29 24.90 18.43
N ALA A 317 -3.01 25.21 18.57
CA ALA A 317 -2.47 26.56 18.74
C ALA A 317 -1.42 26.79 17.65
N SER A 318 -1.28 28.02 17.20
CA SER A 318 -0.31 28.40 16.16
C SER A 318 0.53 29.59 16.63
N ALA A 319 1.79 29.59 16.23
CA ALA A 319 2.72 30.69 16.43
C ALA A 319 3.72 30.75 15.28
N ASN A 320 4.19 31.94 14.94
CA ASN A 320 5.33 32.11 14.05
C ASN A 320 6.58 32.24 14.91
N GLU A 321 7.55 31.36 14.71
CA GLU A 321 8.79 31.36 15.44
C GLU A 321 9.98 31.00 14.56
N LYS A 322 11.15 31.48 14.92
CA LYS A 322 12.40 31.14 14.23
C LYS A 322 12.96 29.83 14.77
N ILE A 323 12.94 28.80 13.95
CA ILE A 323 13.59 27.50 14.17
C ILE A 323 14.39 27.14 12.92
N TYR A 324 15.41 26.30 13.02
CA TYR A 324 16.23 25.88 11.88
C TYR A 324 16.68 27.04 10.99
N GLY A 325 17.11 28.14 11.61
CA GLY A 325 17.64 29.31 10.92
C GLY A 325 16.64 30.21 10.20
N LYS A 326 15.32 29.84 10.15
CA LYS A 326 14.27 30.56 9.40
C LYS A 326 12.99 30.66 10.23
N GLU A 327 12.14 31.65 9.89
CA GLU A 327 10.79 31.76 10.45
C GLU A 327 9.88 30.65 9.90
N HIS A 328 9.10 30.03 10.79
CA HIS A 328 8.16 28.95 10.50
C HIS A 328 6.83 29.19 11.19
N LEU A 329 5.76 28.75 10.56
CA LEU A 329 4.49 28.57 11.23
C LEU A 329 4.54 27.24 12.00
N ILE A 330 4.39 27.31 13.32
CA ILE A 330 4.40 26.15 14.23
C ILE A 330 2.99 25.92 14.74
N LEU A 331 2.54 24.66 14.71
CA LEU A 331 1.21 24.23 15.10
C LEU A 331 1.31 23.16 16.16
N THR A 332 0.94 23.48 17.39
CA THR A 332 0.72 22.45 18.43
C THR A 332 -0.68 21.90 18.28
N LEU A 333 -0.79 20.59 18.07
CA LEU A 333 -2.05 19.88 17.80
C LEU A 333 -2.38 18.92 18.94
N TYR A 334 -3.66 18.76 19.19
CA TYR A 334 -4.20 17.73 20.06
C TYR A 334 -5.35 16.99 19.38
N ASN A 335 -5.17 15.69 19.19
CA ASN A 335 -6.17 14.79 18.61
C ASN A 335 -6.79 13.96 19.73
N VAL A 336 -8.10 14.14 19.93
CA VAL A 336 -8.85 13.47 21.00
C VAL A 336 -8.95 11.97 20.78
N GLU A 337 -9.17 11.54 19.56
CA GLU A 337 -9.22 10.13 19.14
C GLU A 337 -7.91 9.42 19.47
N SER A 338 -6.79 9.97 18.96
CA SER A 338 -5.44 9.44 19.22
C SER A 338 -5.05 9.48 20.71
N TYR A 339 -5.60 10.40 21.49
CA TYR A 339 -5.44 10.39 22.95
C TYR A 339 -6.16 9.18 23.55
N GLY A 340 -7.42 8.93 23.17
CA GLY A 340 -8.20 7.79 23.63
C GLY A 340 -7.52 6.45 23.34
N ASP A 341 -7.12 6.24 22.10
CA ASP A 341 -6.44 5.02 21.65
C ASP A 341 -5.15 4.75 22.46
N LYS A 342 -4.35 5.79 22.70
CA LYS A 342 -3.11 5.66 23.48
C LYS A 342 -3.36 5.39 24.97
N VAL A 343 -4.38 5.98 25.55
CA VAL A 343 -4.78 5.73 26.94
C VAL A 343 -5.28 4.28 27.09
N GLU A 344 -6.08 3.79 26.16
CA GLU A 344 -6.55 2.40 26.14
C GLU A 344 -5.37 1.42 25.99
N ALA A 345 -4.49 1.65 25.04
CA ALA A 345 -3.28 0.83 24.83
C ALA A 345 -2.38 0.83 26.09
N LEU A 346 -2.23 1.98 26.76
CA LEU A 346 -1.49 2.07 28.02
C LEU A 346 -2.19 1.26 29.11
N GLY A 347 -3.53 1.32 29.20
CA GLY A 347 -4.31 0.54 30.16
C GLY A 347 -4.08 -0.96 30.01
N ILE A 348 -4.10 -1.47 28.77
CA ILE A 348 -3.79 -2.87 28.46
C ILE A 348 -2.36 -3.23 28.89
N SER A 349 -1.37 -2.37 28.53
CA SER A 349 0.04 -2.57 28.86
C SER A 349 0.29 -2.55 30.37
N LEU A 350 -0.36 -1.62 31.11
CA LEU A 350 -0.26 -1.54 32.57
C LEU A 350 -0.88 -2.76 33.26
N LYS A 351 -1.99 -3.28 32.73
CA LYS A 351 -2.62 -4.50 33.24
C LYS A 351 -1.66 -5.69 33.08
N GLY A 352 -1.12 -5.91 31.90
CA GLY A 352 -0.14 -6.98 31.65
C GLY A 352 1.13 -6.83 32.49
N TYR A 353 1.63 -5.61 32.65
CA TYR A 353 2.79 -5.33 33.51
C TYR A 353 2.48 -5.63 34.99
N LYS A 354 1.28 -5.25 35.50
CA LYS A 354 0.85 -5.55 36.86
C LYS A 354 0.77 -7.05 37.12
N GLU A 355 0.19 -7.81 36.18
CA GLU A 355 0.11 -9.27 36.25
C GLU A 355 1.51 -9.91 36.28
N ALA A 356 2.44 -9.44 35.46
CA ALA A 356 3.83 -9.90 35.48
C ALA A 356 4.54 -9.58 36.80
N CYS A 357 4.31 -8.39 37.36
CA CYS A 357 4.84 -8.01 38.67
C CYS A 357 4.27 -8.89 39.80
N GLU A 358 2.95 -9.17 39.78
CA GLU A 358 2.29 -10.04 40.76
C GLU A 358 2.88 -11.46 40.72
N LYS A 359 3.08 -12.01 39.52
CA LYS A 359 3.73 -13.33 39.34
C LYS A 359 5.13 -13.33 39.92
N GLN A 360 5.95 -12.33 39.64
CA GLN A 360 7.31 -12.22 40.16
C GLN A 360 7.33 -12.10 41.70
N LEU A 361 6.39 -11.35 42.29
CA LEU A 361 6.25 -11.23 43.74
C LEU A 361 5.80 -12.54 44.40
N GLN A 362 4.96 -13.33 43.72
CA GLN A 362 4.59 -14.68 44.19
C GLN A 362 5.80 -15.64 44.16
N GLU A 363 6.66 -15.56 43.14
CA GLU A 363 7.92 -16.32 43.09
C GLU A 363 8.83 -15.95 44.27
N PHE A 364 9.04 -14.65 44.53
CA PHE A 364 9.79 -14.22 45.71
C PHE A 364 9.18 -14.67 47.02
N LYS A 365 7.85 -14.71 47.14
CA LYS A 365 7.18 -15.21 48.34
C LYS A 365 7.50 -16.69 48.58
N LYS A 366 7.48 -17.54 47.54
CA LYS A 366 7.88 -18.95 47.63
C LYS A 366 9.33 -19.11 48.05
N GLU A 367 10.26 -18.34 47.43
CA GLU A 367 11.68 -18.35 47.78
C GLU A 367 11.92 -17.99 49.26
N ILE A 368 11.15 -17.07 49.83
CA ILE A 368 11.23 -16.68 51.25
C ILE A 368 10.67 -17.80 52.15
N GLU A 369 9.55 -18.44 51.79
CA GLU A 369 8.95 -19.54 52.51
C GLU A 369 9.88 -20.78 52.52
N GLU A 370 10.59 -21.06 51.42
CA GLU A 370 11.56 -22.15 51.28
C GLU A 370 12.92 -21.84 51.91
N LYS A 371 13.09 -20.70 52.61
CA LYS A 371 14.33 -20.25 53.26
C LYS A 371 15.57 -20.16 52.33
N THR A 372 15.37 -20.10 51.04
CA THR A 372 16.46 -20.01 50.04
C THR A 372 17.02 -18.59 49.92
N PHE A 373 16.40 -17.62 50.57
CA PHE A 373 16.72 -16.18 50.49
C PHE A 373 17.38 -15.67 51.79
N GLN A 374 18.65 -15.31 51.74
CA GLN A 374 19.52 -15.06 52.90
C GLN A 374 19.61 -13.58 53.33
N SER A 375 18.73 -12.79 53.59
CA SER A 375 18.75 -11.56 54.42
C SER A 375 17.63 -10.54 54.13
N HIS A 376 17.06 -9.94 55.18
CA HIS A 376 15.77 -9.23 55.11
C HIS A 376 15.80 -7.82 54.47
N TRP A 377 16.85 -7.06 54.60
CA TRP A 377 16.85 -5.64 54.19
C TRP A 377 17.25 -5.43 52.70
N ASN A 378 18.19 -6.22 52.22
CA ASN A 378 18.61 -6.17 50.79
C ASN A 378 17.57 -6.72 49.82
N ASN A 379 16.49 -7.35 50.28
CA ASN A 379 15.57 -8.10 49.47
C ASN A 379 14.48 -7.22 48.84
N ILE A 380 13.96 -6.20 49.56
CA ILE A 380 12.91 -5.32 49.02
C ILE A 380 13.45 -4.51 47.85
N ASP A 381 14.68 -3.97 47.94
CA ASP A 381 15.27 -3.19 46.86
C ASP A 381 15.65 -4.07 45.66
N LYS A 382 16.12 -5.29 45.90
CA LYS A 382 16.33 -6.28 44.83
C LYS A 382 15.02 -6.65 44.15
N MET A 383 13.95 -6.87 44.92
CA MET A 383 12.61 -7.10 44.36
C MET A 383 12.14 -5.92 43.51
N LYS A 384 12.20 -4.70 44.02
CA LYS A 384 11.85 -3.48 43.28
C LYS A 384 12.68 -3.32 42.00
N ASN A 385 13.98 -3.61 42.05
CA ASN A 385 14.86 -3.55 40.88
C ASN A 385 14.44 -4.57 39.83
N LYS A 386 14.16 -5.83 40.23
CA LYS A 386 13.65 -6.85 39.29
C LYS A 386 12.29 -6.43 38.70
N LEU A 387 11.36 -5.88 39.49
CA LEU A 387 10.09 -5.37 38.97
C LEU A 387 10.31 -4.23 37.97
N LYS A 388 11.30 -3.36 38.21
CA LYS A 388 11.68 -2.31 37.27
C LYS A 388 12.32 -2.86 35.98
N GLU A 389 13.06 -3.96 36.06
CA GLU A 389 13.68 -4.60 34.90
C GLU A 389 12.64 -5.23 33.97
N ILE A 390 11.49 -5.69 34.48
CA ILE A 390 10.38 -6.21 33.65
C ILE A 390 9.91 -5.13 32.68
N ASN A 391 9.71 -3.88 33.17
CA ASN A 391 9.39 -2.75 32.28
C ASN A 391 9.80 -1.43 32.95
N LYS A 392 10.88 -0.84 32.46
CA LYS A 392 11.44 0.41 33.02
C LYS A 392 10.56 1.63 32.80
N GLU A 393 9.79 1.64 31.71
CA GLU A 393 8.93 2.78 31.35
C GLU A 393 7.62 2.77 32.16
N LEU A 394 7.04 1.62 32.41
CA LEU A 394 5.78 1.49 33.13
C LEU A 394 5.97 1.46 34.65
N TYR A 395 7.18 1.14 35.16
CA TYR A 395 7.48 1.06 36.58
C TYR A 395 7.09 2.33 37.37
N PRO A 396 7.41 3.55 36.93
CA PRO A 396 7.05 4.77 37.64
C PRO A 396 5.53 5.00 37.75
N LEU A 397 4.75 4.40 36.86
CA LEU A 397 3.27 4.56 36.80
C LEU A 397 2.54 3.74 37.88
N LEU A 398 3.26 2.84 38.53
CA LEU A 398 2.73 2.03 39.63
C LEU A 398 3.45 2.35 40.94
N ARG A 399 2.74 2.16 42.04
CA ARG A 399 3.26 2.22 43.40
C ARG A 399 3.28 0.83 43.98
N PHE A 400 4.45 0.41 44.47
CA PHE A 400 4.68 -0.88 45.07
C PHE A 400 4.87 -0.70 46.58
N LYS A 401 3.89 -1.13 47.39
CA LYS A 401 4.01 -1.23 48.82
C LYS A 401 4.31 -2.69 49.16
N ILE A 402 5.57 -3.01 49.34
CA ILE A 402 6.06 -4.37 49.67
C ILE A 402 6.47 -4.37 51.13
N LYS A 403 5.96 -5.31 51.91
CA LYS A 403 6.31 -5.54 53.31
C LYS A 403 6.77 -6.98 53.45
N SER A 404 7.94 -7.17 54.07
CA SER A 404 8.47 -8.46 54.45
C SER A 404 8.64 -8.51 55.97
N TYR A 405 8.01 -9.48 56.62
CA TYR A 405 8.16 -9.70 58.04
C TYR A 405 8.32 -11.18 58.30
N ARG A 406 9.44 -11.59 58.93
CA ARG A 406 9.87 -12.99 59.14
C ARG A 406 9.88 -13.74 57.78
N PHE A 407 9.02 -14.76 57.60
CA PHE A 407 8.92 -15.58 56.39
C PHE A 407 7.65 -15.23 55.58
N ASN A 408 7.07 -14.03 55.79
CA ASN A 408 5.88 -13.63 55.09
C ASN A 408 6.13 -12.37 54.24
N LEU A 409 5.70 -12.41 52.99
CA LEU A 409 5.75 -11.29 52.03
C LEU A 409 4.32 -10.88 51.70
N THR A 410 4.04 -9.59 51.87
CA THR A 410 2.77 -8.98 51.46
C THR A 410 3.05 -7.80 50.56
N TRP A 411 2.18 -7.56 49.61
CA TRP A 411 2.30 -6.41 48.69
C TRP A 411 0.95 -5.84 48.32
N GLU A 412 0.99 -4.58 47.92
CA GLU A 412 -0.11 -3.85 47.31
C GLU A 412 0.45 -3.12 46.08
N ILE A 413 -0.13 -3.34 44.91
CA ILE A 413 0.21 -2.64 43.66
C ILE A 413 -0.95 -1.70 43.32
N SER A 414 -0.68 -0.41 43.33
CA SER A 414 -1.67 0.63 43.00
C SER A 414 -1.10 1.57 41.94
N GLU A 415 -1.99 2.28 41.27
CA GLU A 415 -1.62 3.28 40.28
C GLU A 415 -0.99 4.51 40.94
N ASN A 416 0.12 5.01 40.37
CA ASN A 416 0.68 6.29 40.74
C ASN A 416 0.05 7.41 39.92
N LYS A 417 -1.12 7.89 40.35
CA LYS A 417 -1.92 8.90 39.63
C LYS A 417 -1.12 10.14 39.20
N LYS A 418 -0.13 10.59 40.01
CA LYS A 418 0.69 11.75 39.67
C LYS A 418 1.56 11.48 38.45
N GLU A 419 2.30 10.39 38.45
CA GLU A 419 3.17 10.00 37.33
C GLU A 419 2.34 9.55 36.12
N TYR A 420 1.22 8.86 36.34
CA TYR A 420 0.28 8.51 35.27
C TYR A 420 -0.22 9.76 34.54
N ASN A 421 -0.75 10.75 35.26
CA ASN A 421 -1.26 11.98 34.66
C ASN A 421 -0.16 12.73 33.88
N LYS A 422 1.06 12.78 34.41
CA LYS A 422 2.21 13.39 33.74
C LYS A 422 2.57 12.61 32.45
N TYR A 423 2.54 11.29 32.51
CA TYR A 423 2.84 10.42 31.37
C TYR A 423 1.84 10.58 30.23
N VAL A 424 0.54 10.64 30.54
CA VAL A 424 -0.52 10.79 29.53
C VAL A 424 -0.75 12.23 29.06
N ASP A 425 -0.17 13.24 29.72
CA ASP A 425 -0.44 14.64 29.38
C ASP A 425 -0.06 14.99 27.93
N ASN A 426 0.96 14.34 27.41
CA ASN A 426 1.41 14.52 26.01
C ASN A 426 0.77 13.55 25.01
N PHE A 427 -0.10 12.64 25.47
CA PHE A 427 -0.83 11.76 24.56
C PHE A 427 -1.76 12.58 23.67
N GLY A 428 -1.83 12.19 22.42
CA GLY A 428 -2.62 12.89 21.41
C GLY A 428 -2.04 14.25 20.98
N LYS A 429 -0.96 14.76 21.65
CA LYS A 429 -0.25 15.96 21.23
C LYS A 429 0.79 15.62 20.17
N TYR A 430 0.91 16.46 19.17
CA TYR A 430 2.03 16.52 18.23
C TYR A 430 2.18 17.92 17.67
N VAL A 431 3.35 18.22 17.17
CA VAL A 431 3.69 19.56 16.72
C VAL A 431 4.11 19.49 15.26
N LEU A 432 3.42 20.26 14.43
CA LEU A 432 3.80 20.48 13.03
C LEU A 432 4.52 21.80 12.89
N PHE A 433 5.33 21.90 11.85
CA PHE A 433 5.92 23.14 11.44
C PHE A 433 6.02 23.20 9.91
N THR A 434 6.03 24.42 9.37
CA THR A 434 6.17 24.64 7.93
C THR A 434 6.92 25.92 7.62
N SER A 435 7.70 25.89 6.53
CA SER A 435 8.32 27.09 5.94
C SER A 435 7.34 27.94 5.12
N ARG A 436 6.12 27.41 4.86
CA ARG A 436 5.04 28.07 4.11
C ARG A 436 4.20 28.93 5.04
N LEU A 437 4.59 30.20 5.19
CA LEU A 437 3.89 31.18 6.03
C LEU A 437 2.58 31.70 5.40
N ASP A 438 2.38 31.44 4.13
CA ASP A 438 1.18 31.79 3.35
C ASP A 438 0.02 30.79 3.58
N LEU A 439 0.30 29.60 4.10
CA LEU A 439 -0.72 28.59 4.39
C LEU A 439 -1.45 28.89 5.71
N LYS A 440 -2.77 28.69 5.71
CA LYS A 440 -3.55 28.74 6.96
C LYS A 440 -3.32 27.49 7.81
N PRO A 441 -3.41 27.59 9.14
CA PRO A 441 -3.26 26.45 10.03
C PRO A 441 -4.06 25.22 9.65
N LYS A 442 -5.32 25.39 9.22
CA LYS A 442 -6.20 24.31 8.80
C LYS A 442 -5.66 23.59 7.56
N GLU A 443 -5.16 24.32 6.58
CA GLU A 443 -4.59 23.75 5.34
C GLU A 443 -3.35 22.89 5.64
N VAL A 444 -2.46 23.39 6.52
CA VAL A 444 -1.27 22.63 6.95
C VAL A 444 -1.67 21.33 7.64
N ILE A 445 -2.70 21.37 8.49
CA ILE A 445 -3.19 20.21 9.20
C ILE A 445 -3.80 19.21 8.20
N GLU A 446 -4.67 19.65 7.28
CA GLU A 446 -5.29 18.81 6.25
C GLU A 446 -4.25 18.14 5.34
N LEU A 447 -3.23 18.89 4.90
CA LEU A 447 -2.12 18.36 4.11
C LEU A 447 -1.34 17.29 4.87
N PHE A 448 -1.02 17.52 6.14
CA PHE A 448 -0.29 16.54 6.94
C PHE A 448 -1.10 15.27 7.20
N TYR A 449 -2.40 15.39 7.53
CA TYR A 449 -3.29 14.24 7.68
C TYR A 449 -3.51 13.50 6.36
N GLY A 450 -3.49 14.20 5.25
CA GLY A 450 -3.55 13.62 3.90
C GLY A 450 -2.39 12.68 3.57
N LYS A 451 -1.30 12.69 4.34
CA LYS A 451 -0.17 11.75 4.23
C LYS A 451 -0.61 10.28 4.30
N LYS A 452 -1.75 9.97 4.92
CA LYS A 452 -2.33 8.62 4.90
C LYS A 452 -2.46 8.03 3.49
N LYS A 453 -2.53 8.86 2.44
CA LYS A 453 -2.57 8.38 1.04
C LYS A 453 -1.29 7.63 0.66
N ILE A 454 -0.12 8.16 1.01
CA ILE A 454 1.15 7.47 0.72
C ILE A 454 1.34 6.25 1.62
N GLU A 455 0.88 6.29 2.88
CA GLU A 455 0.88 5.13 3.77
C GLU A 455 0.02 3.98 3.20
N LYS A 456 -1.16 4.31 2.63
CA LYS A 456 -2.01 3.35 1.92
C LYS A 456 -1.32 2.77 0.68
N ASN A 457 -0.56 3.58 -0.06
CA ASN A 457 0.23 3.09 -1.19
C ASN A 457 1.20 1.99 -0.77
N PHE A 458 1.91 2.19 0.33
CA PHE A 458 2.78 1.14 0.88
C PHE A 458 1.99 -0.06 1.38
N HIS A 459 0.82 0.16 1.96
CA HIS A 459 -0.05 -0.95 2.36
C HIS A 459 -0.48 -1.79 1.16
N TYR A 460 -0.88 -1.17 0.04
CA TYR A 460 -1.23 -1.87 -1.19
C TYR A 460 -0.05 -2.67 -1.76
N LEU A 461 1.15 -2.09 -1.80
CA LEU A 461 2.36 -2.76 -2.29
C LEU A 461 2.76 -3.96 -1.41
N LYS A 462 2.65 -3.83 -0.08
CA LYS A 462 3.08 -4.85 0.89
C LYS A 462 2.01 -5.87 1.25
N SER A 463 0.85 -5.81 0.65
CA SER A 463 -0.24 -6.73 0.92
C SER A 463 0.19 -8.19 0.73
N ASN A 464 -0.26 -9.05 1.64
CA ASN A 464 -0.03 -10.50 1.62
C ASN A 464 -1.06 -11.29 0.79
N GLY A 465 -1.97 -10.59 0.10
CA GLY A 465 -3.04 -11.19 -0.71
C GLY A 465 -4.37 -11.39 0.03
N TYR A 466 -4.41 -11.29 1.37
CA TYR A 466 -5.67 -11.33 2.13
C TYR A 466 -6.39 -9.98 2.12
N THR A 467 -5.63 -8.89 2.29
CA THR A 467 -6.16 -7.51 2.33
C THR A 467 -6.23 -6.85 0.95
N ASN A 468 -5.32 -7.20 0.04
CA ASN A 468 -5.34 -6.80 -1.36
C ASN A 468 -4.75 -7.92 -2.21
N ARG A 469 -5.52 -8.43 -3.19
CA ARG A 469 -5.09 -9.49 -4.11
C ARG A 469 -4.15 -9.01 -5.20
N TYR A 470 -4.13 -7.71 -5.45
CA TYR A 470 -3.38 -7.05 -6.51
C TYR A 470 -2.09 -6.42 -5.98
N LEU A 471 -1.24 -5.96 -6.89
CA LEU A 471 0.05 -5.32 -6.67
C LEU A 471 1.14 -6.23 -6.07
N ARG A 472 1.00 -6.74 -4.89
CA ARG A 472 1.82 -7.75 -4.19
C ARG A 472 3.32 -7.68 -4.54
N MET A 473 4.01 -6.69 -3.99
CA MET A 473 5.46 -6.52 -4.17
C MET A 473 6.27 -7.66 -3.51
N GLY A 474 5.79 -8.18 -2.38
CA GLY A 474 6.43 -9.29 -1.69
C GLY A 474 5.84 -10.67 -2.04
N PRO A 475 6.57 -11.77 -1.75
CA PRO A 475 7.94 -11.78 -1.25
C PRO A 475 8.96 -11.38 -2.32
N MET A 476 10.04 -10.67 -1.92
CA MET A 476 11.16 -10.35 -2.80
C MET A 476 12.03 -11.59 -3.00
N LEU A 477 12.04 -12.10 -4.23
CA LEU A 477 12.76 -13.33 -4.61
C LEU A 477 13.98 -13.05 -5.52
N HIS A 478 14.17 -11.79 -5.92
CA HIS A 478 15.33 -11.40 -6.72
C HIS A 478 16.55 -11.17 -5.83
N SER A 479 17.73 -11.56 -6.34
CA SER A 479 19.02 -11.42 -5.65
C SER A 479 19.96 -10.41 -6.32
N LYS A 480 19.73 -10.08 -7.61
CA LYS A 480 20.49 -9.08 -8.34
C LYS A 480 19.88 -7.70 -8.18
N ASP A 481 20.70 -6.69 -7.92
CA ASP A 481 20.26 -5.33 -7.61
C ASP A 481 19.44 -4.71 -8.75
N GLU A 482 19.85 -4.86 -9.99
CA GLU A 482 19.10 -4.40 -11.16
C GLU A 482 17.70 -5.02 -11.25
N ARG A 483 17.55 -6.29 -10.88
CA ARG A 483 16.25 -6.98 -10.90
C ARG A 483 15.39 -6.63 -9.69
N ILE A 484 16.00 -6.30 -8.56
CA ILE A 484 15.30 -5.77 -7.38
C ILE A 484 14.72 -4.39 -7.72
N ARG A 485 15.52 -3.48 -8.30
CA ARG A 485 15.05 -2.16 -8.73
C ARG A 485 13.95 -2.25 -9.77
N SER A 486 14.17 -3.07 -10.81
CA SER A 486 13.18 -3.29 -11.87
C SER A 486 11.87 -3.90 -11.35
N HIS A 487 11.93 -4.84 -10.39
CA HIS A 487 10.73 -5.40 -9.76
C HIS A 487 9.96 -4.34 -8.97
N ASN A 488 10.65 -3.56 -8.15
CA ASN A 488 10.04 -2.46 -7.40
C ASN A 488 9.42 -1.43 -8.35
N TYR A 489 10.11 -1.06 -9.42
CA TYR A 489 9.59 -0.13 -10.41
C TYR A 489 8.34 -0.69 -11.12
N THR A 490 8.35 -1.97 -11.52
CA THR A 490 7.16 -2.64 -12.10
C THR A 490 5.96 -2.55 -11.14
N CYS A 491 6.18 -2.73 -9.83
CA CYS A 491 5.12 -2.61 -8.84
C CYS A 491 4.65 -1.16 -8.65
N VAL A 492 5.55 -0.18 -8.74
CA VAL A 492 5.21 1.25 -8.67
C VAL A 492 4.42 1.68 -9.91
N LEU A 493 4.81 1.24 -11.11
CA LEU A 493 4.03 1.48 -12.34
C LEU A 493 2.60 0.92 -12.23
N ALA A 494 2.47 -0.28 -11.69
CA ALA A 494 1.14 -0.87 -11.43
C ALA A 494 0.36 -0.07 -10.38
N LEU A 495 1.03 0.43 -9.33
CA LEU A 495 0.42 1.30 -8.33
C LEU A 495 -0.03 2.65 -8.94
N GLN A 496 0.71 3.21 -9.89
CA GLN A 496 0.28 4.41 -10.64
C GLN A 496 -1.06 4.16 -11.32
N ILE A 497 -1.19 3.07 -12.08
CA ILE A 497 -2.45 2.70 -12.75
C ILE A 497 -3.56 2.45 -11.73
N TYR A 498 -3.27 1.76 -10.63
CA TYR A 498 -4.23 1.54 -9.54
C TYR A 498 -4.76 2.86 -8.96
N GLN A 499 -3.87 3.84 -8.73
CA GLN A 499 -4.27 5.14 -8.20
C GLN A 499 -4.95 6.03 -9.26
N ILE A 500 -4.63 5.90 -10.54
CA ILE A 500 -5.35 6.55 -11.64
C ILE A 500 -6.80 6.04 -11.68
N ILE A 501 -7.01 4.73 -11.61
CA ILE A 501 -8.35 4.14 -11.51
C ILE A 501 -9.09 4.74 -10.30
N ASN A 502 -8.48 4.73 -9.11
CA ASN A 502 -9.06 5.31 -7.91
C ASN A 502 -9.41 6.80 -8.07
N HIS A 503 -8.54 7.58 -8.71
CA HIS A 503 -8.77 8.99 -9.00
C HIS A 503 -9.98 9.20 -9.92
N ARG A 504 -10.06 8.43 -11.02
CA ARG A 504 -11.17 8.51 -11.99
C ARG A 504 -12.51 8.10 -11.38
N LEU A 505 -12.54 7.04 -10.55
CA LEU A 505 -13.74 6.64 -9.81
C LEU A 505 -14.24 7.77 -8.90
N LYS A 506 -13.35 8.41 -8.15
CA LYS A 506 -13.70 9.54 -7.29
C LYS A 506 -14.19 10.75 -8.07
N LYS A 507 -13.57 11.05 -9.22
CA LYS A 507 -13.98 12.15 -10.12
C LYS A 507 -15.37 11.94 -10.71
N LYS A 508 -15.80 10.68 -10.88
CA LYS A 508 -17.13 10.29 -11.35
C LYS A 508 -18.09 9.92 -10.22
N GLU A 509 -17.70 10.14 -8.95
CA GLU A 509 -18.51 9.86 -7.75
C GLU A 509 -18.99 8.40 -7.65
N LEU A 510 -18.23 7.46 -8.22
CA LEU A 510 -18.50 6.04 -8.09
C LEU A 510 -17.93 5.50 -6.77
N ASP A 511 -18.82 5.13 -5.85
CA ASP A 511 -18.48 4.59 -4.53
C ASP A 511 -18.12 3.10 -4.62
N MET A 512 -16.97 2.82 -5.20
CA MET A 512 -16.44 1.46 -5.39
C MET A 512 -14.96 1.41 -5.05
N SER A 513 -14.52 0.31 -4.45
CA SER A 513 -13.08 0.06 -4.31
C SER A 513 -12.45 -0.30 -5.66
N VAL A 514 -11.17 0.04 -5.84
CA VAL A 514 -10.44 -0.39 -7.06
C VAL A 514 -10.40 -1.91 -7.18
N GLN A 515 -10.35 -2.66 -6.06
CA GLN A 515 -10.39 -4.12 -6.08
C GLN A 515 -11.70 -4.64 -6.68
N ASP A 516 -12.85 -4.08 -6.25
CA ASP A 516 -14.15 -4.46 -6.81
C ASP A 516 -14.23 -4.14 -8.30
N VAL A 517 -13.66 -3.01 -8.72
CA VAL A 517 -13.60 -2.65 -10.14
C VAL A 517 -12.77 -3.65 -10.94
N LEU A 518 -11.58 -4.01 -10.46
CA LEU A 518 -10.74 -5.01 -11.14
C LEU A 518 -11.42 -6.38 -11.20
N ASP A 519 -12.14 -6.78 -10.13
CA ASP A 519 -12.89 -8.03 -10.08
C ASP A 519 -14.09 -8.02 -11.05
N GLU A 520 -14.83 -6.93 -11.14
CA GLU A 520 -15.94 -6.78 -12.09
C GLU A 520 -15.45 -6.81 -13.54
N LEU A 521 -14.33 -6.18 -13.84
CA LEU A 521 -13.72 -6.23 -15.17
C LEU A 521 -13.18 -7.62 -15.49
N LYS A 522 -12.58 -8.33 -14.53
CA LYS A 522 -12.08 -9.70 -14.69
C LYS A 522 -13.19 -10.70 -14.99
N ALA A 523 -14.43 -10.41 -14.59
CA ALA A 523 -15.59 -11.25 -14.89
C ALA A 523 -16.06 -11.14 -16.34
N ILE A 524 -15.54 -10.20 -17.13
CA ILE A 524 -15.84 -10.07 -18.56
C ILE A 524 -14.94 -11.03 -19.33
N THR A 525 -15.55 -12.00 -19.97
CA THR A 525 -14.88 -13.09 -20.69
C THR A 525 -15.14 -13.03 -22.18
N TYR A 526 -14.17 -13.54 -22.92
CA TYR A 526 -14.19 -13.65 -24.35
C TYR A 526 -14.17 -15.13 -24.75
N TYR A 527 -15.09 -15.54 -25.60
CA TYR A 527 -15.25 -16.92 -26.03
C TYR A 527 -14.79 -17.09 -27.47
N HIS A 528 -13.93 -18.08 -27.70
CA HIS A 528 -13.59 -18.60 -29.00
C HIS A 528 -14.38 -19.91 -29.20
N ILE A 529 -15.30 -19.87 -30.12
CA ILE A 529 -16.14 -21.03 -30.46
C ILE A 529 -15.68 -21.55 -31.82
N LYS A 530 -15.05 -22.71 -31.87
CA LYS A 530 -14.61 -23.33 -33.10
C LYS A 530 -15.70 -24.27 -33.62
N ILE A 531 -16.12 -24.02 -34.87
CA ILE A 531 -17.08 -24.85 -35.59
C ILE A 531 -16.33 -25.59 -36.69
N PRO A 532 -16.49 -26.93 -36.84
CA PRO A 532 -15.87 -27.68 -37.92
C PRO A 532 -16.25 -27.12 -39.29
N GLY A 533 -15.23 -26.94 -40.13
CA GLY A 533 -15.41 -26.38 -41.48
C GLY A 533 -15.40 -24.86 -41.56
N GLN A 534 -15.18 -24.16 -40.45
CA GLN A 534 -14.86 -22.74 -40.43
C GLN A 534 -13.40 -22.53 -40.04
N ASP A 535 -12.67 -21.76 -40.84
CA ASP A 535 -11.26 -21.49 -40.60
C ASP A 535 -11.07 -20.59 -39.40
N GLU A 536 -11.95 -19.60 -39.19
CA GLU A 536 -11.90 -18.66 -38.07
C GLU A 536 -12.91 -19.02 -36.97
N PRO A 537 -12.53 -18.96 -35.68
CA PRO A 537 -13.48 -19.16 -34.59
C PRO A 537 -14.46 -18.01 -34.49
N ILE A 538 -15.69 -18.31 -34.10
CA ILE A 538 -16.65 -17.27 -33.69
C ILE A 538 -16.20 -16.68 -32.39
N LYS A 539 -16.07 -15.35 -32.37
CA LYS A 539 -15.63 -14.56 -31.22
C LYS A 539 -16.85 -13.91 -30.58
N HIS A 540 -17.02 -14.11 -29.27
CA HIS A 540 -18.14 -13.53 -28.53
C HIS A 540 -17.72 -13.07 -27.14
N VAL A 541 -18.06 -11.82 -26.77
CA VAL A 541 -17.91 -11.28 -25.43
C VAL A 541 -19.22 -11.47 -24.68
N ASN A 542 -19.16 -11.91 -23.41
CA ASN A 542 -20.36 -12.01 -22.60
C ASN A 542 -21.07 -10.67 -22.42
N GLN A 543 -22.39 -10.69 -22.29
CA GLN A 543 -23.18 -9.47 -22.10
C GLN A 543 -22.74 -8.70 -20.86
N LEU A 544 -22.41 -7.42 -21.02
CA LEU A 544 -22.00 -6.54 -19.96
C LEU A 544 -23.15 -6.18 -19.03
N THR A 545 -22.92 -6.24 -17.74
CA THR A 545 -23.84 -5.75 -16.71
C THR A 545 -23.89 -4.21 -16.74
N GLN A 546 -24.92 -3.61 -16.16
CA GLN A 546 -25.02 -2.17 -16.03
C GLN A 546 -23.84 -1.59 -15.23
N LYS A 547 -23.44 -2.26 -14.16
CA LYS A 547 -22.29 -1.90 -13.32
C LYS A 547 -20.97 -1.90 -14.12
N GLN A 548 -20.75 -2.91 -14.96
CA GLN A 548 -19.56 -2.99 -15.82
C GLN A 548 -19.53 -1.85 -16.85
N LYS A 549 -20.68 -1.49 -17.43
CA LYS A 549 -20.77 -0.35 -18.36
C LYS A 549 -20.44 0.98 -17.67
N GLU A 550 -20.91 1.19 -16.44
CA GLU A 550 -20.61 2.38 -15.66
C GLU A 550 -19.12 2.47 -15.33
N ILE A 551 -18.49 1.35 -14.95
CA ILE A 551 -17.05 1.24 -14.72
C ILE A 551 -16.27 1.63 -15.98
N LEU A 552 -16.57 1.02 -17.11
CA LEU A 552 -15.89 1.26 -18.39
C LEU A 552 -15.98 2.75 -18.79
N LYS A 553 -17.19 3.33 -18.65
CA LYS A 553 -17.39 4.75 -18.89
C LYS A 553 -16.57 5.64 -17.95
N ALA A 554 -16.47 5.27 -16.66
CA ALA A 554 -15.70 6.04 -15.69
C ALA A 554 -14.20 5.98 -15.96
N LEU A 555 -13.71 4.85 -16.45
CA LEU A 555 -12.32 4.63 -16.81
C LEU A 555 -11.98 5.14 -18.23
N GLU A 556 -12.97 5.59 -18.99
CA GLU A 556 -12.80 6.07 -20.37
C GLU A 556 -12.21 4.96 -21.28
N VAL A 557 -12.74 3.74 -21.17
CA VAL A 557 -12.34 2.57 -21.95
C VAL A 557 -13.56 1.90 -22.60
N GLU A 558 -13.32 1.21 -23.72
CA GLU A 558 -14.34 0.49 -24.51
C GLU A 558 -13.93 -0.97 -24.70
N LEU A 559 -14.92 -1.91 -24.75
CA LEU A 559 -14.69 -3.35 -24.95
C LEU A 559 -15.45 -3.89 -26.13
#